data_159282aa540b74d39f57959a5ae68db3
#
_entry.id   159282aa540b74d39f57959a5ae68db3
#
_cell.length_a   1.000
_cell.length_b   1.000
_cell.length_c   1.000
_cell.angle_alpha   90.00
_cell.angle_beta   90.00
_cell.angle_gamma   90.00
#
_symmetry.space_group_name_H-M   'P 1'
#
loop_
_entity.id
_entity.type
_entity.pdbx_description
1 polymer ?
#
loop_
_entity_poly.entity_id
_entity_poly.type
_entity_poly.pdbx_seq_one_letter_code
_entity_poly.pdbx_strand_id
1 'polypeptide(L)'
;MKNNIIGRKSEQDTLARIYESRQSEFVAVCGRRRVGKTFLVREYFEQEMVFQTSGLAGGNTQEQLKNFFYTLRRYDRNVTSVPHDWLDAFEMLISYLDSLNGIERKVIFLDELPWMDTAGSNFISALEHFWNGWASARRDIVLIVCGSATSWMMDKLINNHGGLYGRLTHRLFLQPFSLGESEAFLNTKGMMLSRYELAELYMILGGIPYYLNLLDERLSLAQNIDRLLFNPNGQLYNEFTILYRSLFKDSEAYVKVVECLNERGYGMMRSEIADATGMKSGKSLTTILDNLESCGFIRKYVNYGCSTRKSLYQLVDFFTLFYFRFLRDSSFRNLLYWSKLQRTPRFYAWAGVSFEILAMNHIDQVKQRLGISGVSTQLYSWRSKSDAGAAERAAQIDMVIERGDNTINLCEMKFSESEFAINKDYEKILRNKIVRFREEIKTRKSIQLTFISSYGLQRNMYSGIAQNEVVLNDLF
;
A
#
# COMPACT_ATOMS: atom_id res chain seq x y z
N MET A 1 -9.22 -2.80 24.01
CA MET A 1 -8.91 -2.05 22.77
C MET A 1 -8.51 -0.65 23.18
N LYS A 2 -7.34 -0.17 22.75
CA LYS A 2 -6.91 1.20 23.03
C LYS A 2 -7.75 2.13 22.14
N ASN A 3 -8.51 3.02 22.76
CA ASN A 3 -9.68 3.69 22.17
C ASN A 3 -9.43 4.63 20.96
N ASN A 4 -8.19 4.93 20.62
CA ASN A 4 -7.86 5.91 19.58
C ASN A 4 -7.45 5.30 18.23
N ILE A 5 -7.21 3.97 18.16
CA ILE A 5 -6.77 3.31 16.93
C ILE A 5 -8.00 2.78 16.17
N ILE A 6 -8.27 3.38 15.04
CA ILE A 6 -9.36 2.98 14.15
C ILE A 6 -8.86 1.91 13.20
N GLY A 7 -9.63 0.82 13.05
CA GLY A 7 -9.25 -0.31 12.20
C GLY A 7 -8.01 -1.02 12.73
N ARG A 8 -7.16 -1.50 11.83
CA ARG A 8 -5.85 -2.13 12.17
C ARG A 8 -5.97 -3.30 13.13
N LYS A 9 -7.06 -4.03 13.09
CA LYS A 9 -7.32 -5.09 14.08
C LYS A 9 -6.24 -6.17 14.05
N SER A 10 -5.84 -6.60 12.86
CA SER A 10 -4.78 -7.60 12.66
C SER A 10 -3.44 -7.14 13.23
N GLU A 11 -3.09 -5.86 12.99
CA GLU A 11 -1.87 -5.25 13.51
C GLU A 11 -1.93 -5.10 15.04
N GLN A 12 -3.07 -4.65 15.58
CA GLN A 12 -3.27 -4.55 17.03
C GLN A 12 -3.18 -5.92 17.72
N ASP A 13 -3.81 -6.96 17.15
CA ASP A 13 -3.74 -8.33 17.66
C ASP A 13 -2.29 -8.88 17.61
N THR A 14 -1.52 -8.47 16.62
CA THR A 14 -0.10 -8.84 16.51
C THR A 14 0.73 -8.12 17.56
N LEU A 15 0.51 -6.80 17.76
CA LEU A 15 1.20 -6.02 18.78
C LEU A 15 0.86 -6.52 20.20
N ALA A 16 -0.38 -6.98 20.44
CA ALA A 16 -0.77 -7.62 21.69
C ALA A 16 0.06 -8.88 21.98
N ARG A 17 0.14 -9.78 20.99
CA ARG A 17 0.93 -11.02 21.11
C ARG A 17 2.41 -10.75 21.34
N ILE A 18 2.98 -9.73 20.68
CA ILE A 18 4.35 -9.26 20.86
C ILE A 18 4.57 -8.79 22.30
N TYR A 19 3.64 -8.00 22.83
CA TYR A 19 3.77 -7.48 24.19
C TYR A 19 3.62 -8.58 25.27
N GLU A 20 2.73 -9.53 25.06
CA GLU A 20 2.48 -10.66 25.95
C GLU A 20 3.53 -11.78 25.84
N SER A 21 4.41 -11.72 24.83
CA SER A 21 5.48 -12.69 24.64
C SER A 21 6.42 -12.71 25.86
N ARG A 22 6.97 -13.87 26.18
CA ARG A 22 7.93 -14.04 27.29
C ARG A 22 9.39 -14.04 26.82
N GLN A 23 9.65 -13.45 25.68
CA GLN A 23 10.98 -13.29 25.10
C GLN A 23 11.17 -11.86 24.58
N SER A 24 12.42 -11.45 24.40
CA SER A 24 12.66 -10.16 23.74
C SER A 24 12.24 -10.22 22.27
N GLU A 25 11.61 -9.15 21.82
CA GLU A 25 11.04 -9.05 20.48
C GLU A 25 11.69 -7.91 19.69
N PHE A 26 12.07 -8.19 18.46
CA PHE A 26 12.57 -7.21 17.52
C PHE A 26 11.59 -7.05 16.34
N VAL A 27 10.91 -5.94 16.30
CA VAL A 27 9.77 -5.70 15.41
C VAL A 27 10.11 -4.62 14.40
N ALA A 28 9.99 -4.92 13.11
CA ALA A 28 10.10 -3.92 12.04
C ALA A 28 8.69 -3.53 11.57
N VAL A 29 8.37 -2.23 11.65
CA VAL A 29 7.13 -1.66 11.13
C VAL A 29 7.42 -0.92 9.83
N CYS A 30 7.01 -1.50 8.71
CA CYS A 30 7.24 -1.00 7.36
C CYS A 30 5.94 -0.52 6.73
N GLY A 31 6.05 0.18 5.63
CA GLY A 31 4.93 0.68 4.84
C GLY A 31 5.20 2.07 4.30
N ARG A 32 4.42 2.46 3.30
CA ARG A 32 4.61 3.76 2.65
C ARG A 32 4.47 4.93 3.63
N ARG A 33 4.93 6.09 3.22
CA ARG A 33 4.77 7.32 4.00
C ARG A 33 3.28 7.63 4.23
N ARG A 34 2.94 8.15 5.43
CA ARG A 34 1.59 8.64 5.80
C ARG A 34 0.51 7.57 6.04
N VAL A 35 0.87 6.28 6.08
CA VAL A 35 -0.07 5.19 6.43
C VAL A 35 -0.31 5.04 7.93
N GLY A 36 0.35 5.86 8.78
CA GLY A 36 0.11 5.87 10.22
C GLY A 36 1.02 4.94 11.05
N LYS A 37 2.23 4.57 10.55
CA LYS A 37 3.17 3.70 11.30
C LYS A 37 3.49 4.22 12.69
N THR A 38 4.02 5.46 12.77
CA THR A 38 4.38 6.13 14.03
C THR A 38 3.17 6.28 14.95
N PHE A 39 2.02 6.64 14.38
CA PHE A 39 0.77 6.76 15.13
C PHE A 39 0.37 5.43 15.76
N LEU A 40 0.34 4.34 15.00
CA LEU A 40 -0.02 3.02 15.50
C LEU A 40 0.84 2.60 16.68
N VAL A 41 2.16 2.72 16.55
CA VAL A 41 3.10 2.31 17.62
C VAL A 41 2.94 3.18 18.87
N ARG A 42 2.85 4.50 18.70
CA ARG A 42 2.71 5.44 19.82
C ARG A 42 1.40 5.25 20.56
N GLU A 43 0.28 5.21 19.86
CA GLU A 43 -1.04 5.04 20.48
C GLU A 43 -1.18 3.66 21.13
N TYR A 44 -0.60 2.62 20.51
CA TYR A 44 -0.70 1.27 21.05
C TYR A 44 0.09 1.10 22.35
N PHE A 45 1.31 1.67 22.42
CA PHE A 45 2.24 1.52 23.54
C PHE A 45 2.41 2.81 24.36
N GLU A 46 1.46 3.73 24.34
CA GLU A 46 1.57 5.06 24.99
C GLU A 46 2.07 4.96 26.44
N GLN A 47 1.55 4.01 27.20
CA GLN A 47 1.87 3.85 28.63
C GLN A 47 3.06 2.93 28.89
N GLU A 48 3.39 2.07 27.96
CA GLU A 48 4.43 1.04 28.11
C GLU A 48 5.76 1.43 27.47
N MET A 49 5.80 2.58 26.77
CA MET A 49 6.97 3.05 26.06
C MET A 49 7.98 3.71 27.01
N VAL A 50 9.08 3.01 27.27
CA VAL A 50 10.14 3.51 28.17
C VAL A 50 11.18 4.38 27.45
N PHE A 51 11.30 4.27 26.14
CA PHE A 51 12.17 5.13 25.33
C PHE A 51 11.65 5.23 23.89
N GLN A 52 11.66 6.45 23.36
CA GLN A 52 11.40 6.67 21.93
C GLN A 52 12.28 7.77 21.39
N THR A 53 12.78 7.57 20.17
CA THR A 53 13.51 8.60 19.43
C THR A 53 13.20 8.49 17.94
N SER A 54 13.39 9.58 17.20
CA SER A 54 13.19 9.61 15.74
C SER A 54 14.43 10.16 15.07
N GLY A 55 14.83 9.56 13.95
CA GLY A 55 15.90 10.07 13.11
C GLY A 55 15.59 11.45 12.55
N LEU A 56 16.61 12.30 12.41
CA LEU A 56 16.52 13.62 11.81
C LEU A 56 16.68 13.54 10.29
N ALA A 57 15.70 14.02 9.57
CA ALA A 57 15.76 14.09 8.11
C ALA A 57 16.93 14.96 7.63
N GLY A 58 17.84 14.37 6.85
CA GLY A 58 19.00 15.08 6.30
C GLY A 58 20.11 15.44 7.30
N GLY A 59 19.99 15.02 8.56
CA GLY A 59 21.02 15.22 9.57
C GLY A 59 22.25 14.36 9.34
N ASN A 60 23.45 14.88 9.63
CA ASN A 60 24.70 14.13 9.65
C ASN A 60 24.82 13.30 10.93
N THR A 61 25.85 12.44 11.03
CA THR A 61 26.06 11.53 12.17
C THR A 61 26.08 12.27 13.51
N GLN A 62 26.79 13.40 13.60
CA GLN A 62 26.86 14.15 14.86
C GLN A 62 25.52 14.77 15.26
N GLU A 63 24.75 15.22 14.29
CA GLU A 63 23.40 15.75 14.56
C GLU A 63 22.45 14.64 15.02
N GLN A 64 22.55 13.43 14.44
CA GLN A 64 21.79 12.27 14.89
C GLN A 64 22.17 11.88 16.33
N LEU A 65 23.46 11.83 16.65
CA LEU A 65 23.94 11.51 18.00
C LEU A 65 23.52 12.56 19.04
N LYS A 66 23.59 13.85 18.69
CA LYS A 66 23.06 14.93 19.54
C LYS A 66 21.54 14.80 19.76
N ASN A 67 20.80 14.47 18.71
CA ASN A 67 19.34 14.25 18.83
C ASN A 67 19.05 13.08 19.76
N PHE A 68 19.77 11.97 19.62
CA PHE A 68 19.68 10.83 20.50
C PHE A 68 20.01 11.20 21.96
N PHE A 69 21.11 11.91 22.17
CA PHE A 69 21.51 12.39 23.50
C PHE A 69 20.43 13.26 24.15
N TYR A 70 19.92 14.28 23.44
CA TYR A 70 18.89 15.16 23.99
C TYR A 70 17.60 14.39 24.29
N THR A 71 17.30 13.40 23.49
CA THR A 71 16.14 12.54 23.73
C THR A 71 16.36 11.68 24.99
N LEU A 72 17.49 10.95 25.07
CA LEU A 72 17.79 10.08 26.21
C LEU A 72 17.85 10.88 27.53
N ARG A 73 18.42 12.09 27.51
CA ARG A 73 18.50 12.98 28.68
C ARG A 73 17.13 13.41 29.22
N ARG A 74 16.07 13.34 28.44
CA ARG A 74 14.70 13.60 28.92
C ARG A 74 14.18 12.45 29.77
N TYR A 75 14.63 11.24 29.53
CA TYR A 75 14.31 10.05 30.28
C TYR A 75 15.26 9.82 31.46
N ASP A 76 16.56 10.08 31.27
CA ASP A 76 17.58 9.96 32.30
C ASP A 76 18.45 11.23 32.38
N ARG A 77 18.27 12.01 33.44
CA ARG A 77 19.03 13.24 33.69
C ARG A 77 20.50 13.01 34.04
N ASN A 78 20.90 11.78 34.35
CA ASN A 78 22.30 11.44 34.64
C ASN A 78 23.16 11.36 33.37
N VAL A 79 22.54 11.33 32.20
CA VAL A 79 23.24 11.40 30.91
C VAL A 79 23.74 12.82 30.69
N THR A 80 25.06 13.02 30.78
CA THR A 80 25.69 14.36 30.80
C THR A 80 26.50 14.72 29.57
N SER A 81 26.88 13.73 28.73
CA SER A 81 27.73 13.94 27.54
C SER A 81 27.08 13.37 26.28
N VAL A 82 27.37 14.00 25.14
CA VAL A 82 26.98 13.49 23.82
C VAL A 82 27.83 12.25 23.52
N PRO A 83 27.26 11.13 23.05
CA PRO A 83 28.02 9.93 22.66
C PRO A 83 28.96 10.24 21.50
N HIS A 84 30.13 9.57 21.43
CA HIS A 84 31.09 9.72 20.36
C HIS A 84 30.61 9.07 19.06
N ASP A 85 29.98 7.92 19.21
CA ASP A 85 29.44 7.11 18.10
C ASP A 85 28.15 6.38 18.52
N TRP A 86 27.63 5.52 17.64
CA TRP A 86 26.42 4.76 17.92
C TRP A 86 26.62 3.62 18.92
N LEU A 87 27.84 3.09 19.08
CA LEU A 87 28.12 2.10 20.13
C LEU A 87 27.96 2.75 21.50
N ASP A 88 28.61 3.90 21.71
CA ASP A 88 28.45 4.67 22.94
C ASP A 88 26.98 5.05 23.20
N ALA A 89 26.26 5.44 22.16
CA ALA A 89 24.85 5.81 22.27
C ALA A 89 23.98 4.63 22.75
N PHE A 90 24.19 3.44 22.22
CA PHE A 90 23.48 2.24 22.68
C PHE A 90 23.91 1.76 24.06
N GLU A 91 25.19 1.90 24.45
CA GLU A 91 25.64 1.63 25.82
C GLU A 91 24.99 2.57 26.85
N MET A 92 24.83 3.86 26.52
CA MET A 92 24.08 4.79 27.35
C MET A 92 22.60 4.37 27.48
N LEU A 93 21.99 3.90 26.38
CA LEU A 93 20.62 3.38 26.40
C LEU A 93 20.51 2.12 27.27
N ILE A 94 21.46 1.18 27.17
CA ILE A 94 21.54 -0.03 28.00
C ILE A 94 21.58 0.37 29.49
N SER A 95 22.47 1.28 29.85
CA SER A 95 22.62 1.75 31.22
C SER A 95 21.31 2.33 31.78
N TYR A 96 20.62 3.13 30.98
CA TYR A 96 19.29 3.64 31.32
C TYR A 96 18.27 2.54 31.50
N LEU A 97 18.16 1.60 30.54
CA LEU A 97 17.18 0.51 30.58
C LEU A 97 17.42 -0.45 31.75
N ASP A 98 18.68 -0.68 32.14
CA ASP A 98 19.02 -1.49 33.33
C ASP A 98 18.68 -0.79 34.62
N SER A 99 18.64 0.55 34.66
CA SER A 99 18.21 1.32 35.82
C SER A 99 16.71 1.25 36.09
N LEU A 100 15.90 0.85 35.10
CA LEU A 100 14.45 0.76 35.21
C LEU A 100 14.02 -0.51 35.94
N ASN A 101 13.83 -0.39 37.25
CA ASN A 101 13.36 -1.48 38.11
C ASN A 101 11.83 -1.57 38.13
N GLY A 102 11.29 -2.79 38.25
CA GLY A 102 9.84 -3.03 38.42
C GLY A 102 9.02 -2.91 37.10
N ILE A 103 9.66 -2.70 35.94
CA ILE A 103 8.99 -2.68 34.63
C ILE A 103 9.19 -4.05 34.00
N GLU A 104 8.09 -4.80 33.88
CA GLU A 104 8.12 -6.17 33.33
C GLU A 104 8.45 -6.22 31.83
N ARG A 105 7.95 -5.23 31.06
CA ARG A 105 8.19 -5.11 29.60
C ARG A 105 8.61 -3.69 29.26
N LYS A 106 9.74 -3.58 28.59
CA LYS A 106 10.35 -2.31 28.17
C LYS A 106 10.19 -2.12 26.69
N VAL A 107 9.27 -1.26 26.26
CA VAL A 107 9.06 -0.93 24.85
C VAL A 107 9.98 0.20 24.44
N ILE A 108 10.83 -0.06 23.46
CA ILE A 108 11.79 0.88 22.86
C ILE A 108 11.35 1.14 21.43
N PHE A 109 11.17 2.40 21.07
CA PHE A 109 10.74 2.78 19.73
C PHE A 109 11.78 3.67 19.03
N LEU A 110 12.37 3.17 17.95
CA LEU A 110 13.26 3.91 17.04
C LEU A 110 12.52 4.22 15.75
N ASP A 111 12.04 5.44 15.63
CA ASP A 111 11.28 5.90 14.47
C ASP A 111 12.18 6.49 13.40
N GLU A 112 11.76 6.39 12.14
CA GLU A 112 12.52 6.84 10.96
C GLU A 112 13.99 6.39 10.98
N LEU A 113 14.19 5.10 11.25
CA LEU A 113 15.51 4.45 11.37
C LEU A 113 16.45 4.74 10.17
N PRO A 114 15.97 4.78 8.91
CA PRO A 114 16.80 5.10 7.75
C PRO A 114 17.55 6.44 7.87
N TRP A 115 17.03 7.42 8.61
CA TRP A 115 17.71 8.70 8.81
C TRP A 115 18.87 8.62 9.80
N MET A 116 18.87 7.63 10.70
CA MET A 116 19.95 7.41 11.67
C MET A 116 21.17 6.76 11.00
N ASP A 117 20.97 5.96 9.94
CA ASP A 117 22.03 5.28 9.19
C ASP A 117 22.68 6.21 8.16
N THR A 118 23.47 7.16 8.66
CA THR A 118 24.23 8.09 7.80
C THR A 118 25.51 7.42 7.26
N ALA A 119 26.03 7.93 6.16
CA ALA A 119 27.24 7.37 5.53
C ALA A 119 28.42 7.31 6.53
N GLY A 120 28.99 6.11 6.72
CA GLY A 120 30.12 5.90 7.62
C GLY A 120 29.81 5.92 9.11
N SER A 121 28.53 6.00 9.51
CA SER A 121 28.15 6.07 10.93
C SER A 121 28.26 4.74 11.70
N ASN A 122 28.38 3.62 11.01
CA ASN A 122 28.33 2.27 11.60
C ASN A 122 27.07 1.98 12.43
N PHE A 123 25.98 2.70 12.15
CA PHE A 123 24.71 2.58 12.90
C PHE A 123 24.17 1.14 12.92
N ILE A 124 24.15 0.48 11.77
CA ILE A 124 23.64 -0.90 11.69
C ILE A 124 24.47 -1.85 12.55
N SER A 125 25.81 -1.72 12.53
CA SER A 125 26.68 -2.56 13.36
C SER A 125 26.49 -2.30 14.85
N ALA A 126 26.25 -1.07 15.25
CA ALA A 126 25.94 -0.72 16.63
C ALA A 126 24.57 -1.24 17.06
N LEU A 127 23.55 -1.14 16.21
CA LEU A 127 22.23 -1.74 16.47
C LEU A 127 22.31 -3.28 16.56
N GLU A 128 23.15 -3.90 15.73
CA GLU A 128 23.44 -5.33 15.78
C GLU A 128 24.07 -5.71 17.10
N HIS A 129 25.07 -4.95 17.55
CA HIS A 129 25.73 -5.15 18.83
C HIS A 129 24.73 -5.02 20.01
N PHE A 130 23.92 -3.98 20.02
CA PHE A 130 22.86 -3.76 21.01
C PHE A 130 21.90 -4.95 21.07
N TRP A 131 21.42 -5.42 19.92
CA TRP A 131 20.47 -6.52 19.88
C TRP A 131 21.11 -7.86 20.25
N ASN A 132 22.20 -8.25 19.57
CA ASN A 132 22.82 -9.56 19.75
C ASN A 132 23.60 -9.68 21.08
N GLY A 133 24.23 -8.60 21.51
CA GLY A 133 25.08 -8.60 22.72
C GLY A 133 24.29 -8.46 24.01
N TRP A 134 23.13 -7.79 23.96
CA TRP A 134 22.39 -7.48 25.19
C TRP A 134 20.91 -7.80 25.10
N ALA A 135 20.14 -7.21 24.15
CA ALA A 135 18.69 -7.26 24.16
C ALA A 135 18.13 -8.67 23.93
N SER A 136 18.71 -9.46 23.02
CA SER A 136 18.21 -10.79 22.65
C SER A 136 18.31 -11.83 23.77
N ALA A 137 19.25 -11.67 24.70
CA ALA A 137 19.41 -12.55 25.86
C ALA A 137 18.41 -12.27 26.97
N ARG A 138 17.71 -11.17 26.92
CA ARG A 138 16.69 -10.73 27.89
C ARG A 138 15.32 -11.30 27.56
N ARG A 139 14.35 -11.03 28.44
CA ARG A 139 12.94 -11.42 28.24
C ARG A 139 11.97 -10.25 28.31
N ASP A 140 12.49 -9.07 28.61
CA ASP A 140 11.73 -7.86 28.91
C ASP A 140 11.79 -6.77 27.83
N ILE A 141 12.55 -6.97 26.75
CA ILE A 141 12.75 -5.96 25.70
C ILE A 141 11.78 -6.16 24.52
N VAL A 142 11.11 -5.08 24.14
CA VAL A 142 10.37 -4.99 22.86
C VAL A 142 10.99 -3.83 22.09
N LEU A 143 11.86 -4.14 21.15
CA LEU A 143 12.47 -3.17 20.25
C LEU A 143 11.61 -3.05 18.99
N ILE A 144 11.00 -1.89 18.80
CA ILE A 144 10.22 -1.57 17.61
C ILE A 144 10.98 -0.55 16.78
N VAL A 145 11.21 -0.87 15.52
CA VAL A 145 11.87 0.04 14.57
C VAL A 145 10.93 0.35 13.41
N CYS A 146 10.96 1.58 12.95
CA CYS A 146 10.07 2.05 11.89
C CYS A 146 10.84 2.85 10.85
N GLY A 147 10.38 2.81 9.62
CA GLY A 147 10.91 3.64 8.55
C GLY A 147 9.97 3.74 7.37
N SER A 148 9.94 4.92 6.75
CA SER A 148 9.18 5.19 5.53
C SER A 148 9.94 4.79 4.26
N ALA A 149 11.27 4.75 4.29
CA ALA A 149 12.11 4.25 3.20
C ALA A 149 12.07 2.70 3.17
N THR A 150 11.00 2.16 2.58
CA THR A 150 10.75 0.71 2.56
C THR A 150 11.92 -0.08 1.95
N SER A 151 12.57 0.44 0.91
CA SER A 151 13.75 -0.17 0.30
C SER A 151 14.91 -0.33 1.29
N TRP A 152 15.22 0.71 2.08
CA TRP A 152 16.25 0.64 3.10
C TRP A 152 15.90 -0.40 4.18
N MET A 153 14.64 -0.41 4.63
CA MET A 153 14.16 -1.39 5.61
C MET A 153 14.28 -2.83 5.08
N MET A 154 13.95 -3.05 3.81
CA MET A 154 14.11 -4.34 3.16
C MET A 154 15.58 -4.75 3.06
N ASP A 155 16.46 -3.86 2.57
CA ASP A 155 17.85 -4.19 2.28
C ASP A 155 18.70 -4.32 3.56
N LYS A 156 18.49 -3.44 4.54
CA LYS A 156 19.36 -3.34 5.73
C LYS A 156 18.87 -4.13 6.93
N LEU A 157 17.57 -4.40 7.03
CA LEU A 157 17.01 -5.14 8.16
C LEU A 157 16.42 -6.48 7.74
N ILE A 158 15.52 -6.49 6.75
CA ILE A 158 14.69 -7.67 6.46
C ILE A 158 15.47 -8.70 5.66
N ASN A 159 16.18 -8.27 4.60
CA ASN A 159 17.00 -9.12 3.73
C ASN A 159 18.50 -8.98 4.04
N ASN A 160 18.84 -8.47 5.22
CA ASN A 160 20.24 -8.32 5.64
C ASN A 160 20.92 -9.69 5.66
N HIS A 161 22.14 -9.76 5.11
CA HIS A 161 23.00 -10.94 5.15
C HIS A 161 24.06 -10.86 6.25
N GLY A 162 24.04 -9.79 7.08
CA GLY A 162 24.93 -9.58 8.24
C GLY A 162 24.34 -10.13 9.54
N GLY A 163 24.79 -9.62 10.67
CA GLY A 163 24.43 -10.13 11.99
C GLY A 163 23.00 -9.84 12.45
N LEU A 164 22.23 -9.02 11.70
CA LEU A 164 20.79 -8.88 11.89
C LEU A 164 19.98 -9.91 11.10
N TYR A 165 20.64 -10.79 10.33
CA TYR A 165 19.94 -11.83 9.57
C TYR A 165 19.12 -12.75 10.47
N GLY A 166 17.83 -12.87 10.19
CA GLY A 166 16.90 -13.70 10.97
C GLY A 166 16.65 -13.24 12.42
N ARG A 167 17.05 -12.00 12.78
CA ARG A 167 16.88 -11.47 14.13
C ARG A 167 15.55 -10.77 14.34
N LEU A 168 14.91 -10.29 13.27
CA LEU A 168 13.54 -9.75 13.35
C LEU A 168 12.58 -10.87 13.73
N THR A 169 11.90 -10.71 14.86
CA THR A 169 10.89 -11.67 15.33
C THR A 169 9.56 -11.42 14.63
N HIS A 170 9.26 -10.16 14.33
CA HIS A 170 8.04 -9.77 13.63
C HIS A 170 8.28 -8.70 12.58
N ARG A 171 7.47 -8.75 11.52
CA ARG A 171 7.45 -7.78 10.42
C ARG A 171 6.03 -7.34 10.17
N LEU A 172 5.73 -6.07 10.42
CA LEU A 172 4.43 -5.47 10.18
C LEU A 172 4.49 -4.56 8.95
N PHE A 173 3.80 -4.94 7.89
CA PHE A 173 3.68 -4.13 6.68
C PHE A 173 2.34 -3.40 6.69
N LEU A 174 2.32 -2.14 7.15
CA LEU A 174 1.11 -1.34 7.15
C LEU A 174 0.70 -0.96 5.72
N GLN A 175 -0.47 -1.45 5.34
CA GLN A 175 -1.13 -1.07 4.10
C GLN A 175 -1.97 0.21 4.30
N PRO A 176 -2.40 0.91 3.25
CA PRO A 176 -3.49 1.87 3.34
C PRO A 176 -4.72 1.28 4.05
N PHE A 177 -5.59 2.11 4.60
CA PHE A 177 -6.87 1.64 5.12
C PHE A 177 -7.68 0.93 4.03
N SER A 178 -8.42 -0.10 4.39
CA SER A 178 -9.46 -0.67 3.53
C SER A 178 -10.63 0.32 3.38
N LEU A 179 -11.60 0.00 2.52
CA LEU A 179 -12.84 0.78 2.43
C LEU A 179 -13.56 0.87 3.78
N GLY A 180 -13.73 -0.26 4.48
CA GLY A 180 -14.39 -0.29 5.79
C GLY A 180 -13.63 0.48 6.86
N GLU A 181 -12.28 0.41 6.88
CA GLU A 181 -11.47 1.21 7.81
C GLU A 181 -11.54 2.71 7.48
N SER A 182 -11.61 3.05 6.18
CA SER A 182 -11.78 4.45 5.73
C SER A 182 -13.15 4.99 6.12
N GLU A 183 -14.23 4.19 5.97
CA GLU A 183 -15.59 4.53 6.43
C GLU A 183 -15.59 4.76 7.94
N ALA A 184 -15.04 3.84 8.71
CA ALA A 184 -14.95 3.98 10.17
C ALA A 184 -14.16 5.23 10.59
N PHE A 185 -13.04 5.52 9.92
CA PHE A 185 -12.23 6.71 10.21
C PHE A 185 -12.98 8.00 9.93
N LEU A 186 -13.65 8.13 8.77
CA LEU A 186 -14.40 9.32 8.40
C LEU A 186 -15.61 9.53 9.31
N ASN A 187 -16.29 8.45 9.70
CA ASN A 187 -17.41 8.51 10.65
C ASN A 187 -17.01 9.10 12.01
N THR A 188 -15.79 8.80 12.50
CA THR A 188 -15.29 9.42 13.76
C THR A 188 -15.04 10.93 13.62
N LYS A 189 -14.88 11.43 12.40
CA LYS A 189 -14.74 12.86 12.08
C LYS A 189 -16.09 13.54 11.80
N GLY A 190 -17.21 12.81 11.89
CA GLY A 190 -18.53 13.33 11.54
C GLY A 190 -18.80 13.40 10.04
N MET A 191 -17.92 12.88 9.19
CA MET A 191 -18.08 12.90 7.74
C MET A 191 -18.79 11.64 7.25
N MET A 192 -20.09 11.78 6.94
CA MET A 192 -20.95 10.69 6.47
C MET A 192 -21.05 10.73 4.94
N LEU A 193 -20.26 9.91 4.25
CA LEU A 193 -20.33 9.72 2.81
C LEU A 193 -21.16 8.48 2.46
N SER A 194 -21.86 8.50 1.33
CA SER A 194 -22.37 7.27 0.74
C SER A 194 -21.19 6.35 0.37
N ARG A 195 -21.39 5.04 0.35
CA ARG A 195 -20.34 4.08 -0.04
C ARG A 195 -19.83 4.30 -1.46
N TYR A 196 -20.68 4.83 -2.35
CA TYR A 196 -20.26 5.22 -3.70
C TYR A 196 -19.28 6.41 -3.66
N GLU A 197 -19.60 7.47 -2.92
CA GLU A 197 -18.70 8.61 -2.72
C GLU A 197 -17.42 8.22 -2.00
N LEU A 198 -17.51 7.29 -1.04
CA LEU A 198 -16.33 6.78 -0.35
C LEU A 198 -15.43 5.98 -1.29
N ALA A 199 -15.99 5.17 -2.19
CA ALA A 199 -15.23 4.49 -3.23
C ALA A 199 -14.57 5.49 -4.21
N GLU A 200 -15.28 6.54 -4.62
CA GLU A 200 -14.71 7.64 -5.41
C GLU A 200 -13.54 8.29 -4.68
N LEU A 201 -13.73 8.69 -3.41
CA LEU A 201 -12.67 9.25 -2.57
C LEU A 201 -11.46 8.30 -2.46
N TYR A 202 -11.72 7.02 -2.25
CA TYR A 202 -10.69 6.00 -2.14
C TYR A 202 -9.89 5.86 -3.44
N MET A 203 -10.55 5.87 -4.59
CA MET A 203 -9.89 5.85 -5.90
C MET A 203 -9.07 7.13 -6.18
N ILE A 204 -9.30 8.22 -5.45
CA ILE A 204 -8.51 9.46 -5.55
C ILE A 204 -7.33 9.44 -4.55
N LEU A 205 -7.58 9.13 -3.28
CA LEU A 205 -6.62 9.30 -2.18
C LEU A 205 -5.99 7.98 -1.68
N GLY A 206 -6.54 6.82 -2.08
CA GLY A 206 -5.95 5.50 -1.82
C GLY A 206 -6.03 5.02 -0.36
N GLY A 207 -7.00 5.45 0.43
CA GLY A 207 -7.14 5.02 1.82
C GLY A 207 -6.00 5.44 2.75
N ILE A 208 -5.26 6.49 2.41
CA ILE A 208 -4.13 6.98 3.21
C ILE A 208 -4.66 7.81 4.39
N PRO A 209 -4.45 7.36 5.65
CA PRO A 209 -5.00 8.03 6.83
C PRO A 209 -4.71 9.52 6.91
N TYR A 210 -3.47 9.91 6.58
CA TYR A 210 -3.10 11.33 6.57
C TYR A 210 -3.92 12.16 5.57
N TYR A 211 -4.17 11.62 4.36
CA TYR A 211 -4.98 12.34 3.36
C TYR A 211 -6.43 12.43 3.79
N LEU A 212 -6.99 11.33 4.33
CA LEU A 212 -8.35 11.31 4.87
C LEU A 212 -8.51 12.29 6.04
N ASN A 213 -7.46 12.47 6.84
CA ASN A 213 -7.48 13.42 7.95
C ASN A 213 -7.56 14.89 7.53
N LEU A 214 -7.18 15.22 6.29
CA LEU A 214 -7.25 16.58 5.75
C LEU A 214 -8.65 17.00 5.27
N LEU A 215 -9.59 16.07 5.19
CA LEU A 215 -10.96 16.35 4.76
C LEU A 215 -11.69 17.21 5.80
N ASP A 216 -12.51 18.14 5.30
CA ASP A 216 -13.39 19.00 6.10
C ASP A 216 -14.82 18.45 5.98
N GLU A 217 -15.40 18.06 7.11
CA GLU A 217 -16.74 17.47 7.17
C GLU A 217 -17.87 18.43 6.75
N ARG A 218 -17.60 19.73 6.72
CA ARG A 218 -18.56 20.77 6.31
C ARG A 218 -18.64 20.93 4.78
N LEU A 219 -17.73 20.32 4.03
CA LEU A 219 -17.62 20.42 2.59
C LEU A 219 -18.07 19.11 1.92
N SER A 220 -18.66 19.23 0.74
CA SER A 220 -18.91 18.05 -0.10
C SER A 220 -17.60 17.37 -0.52
N LEU A 221 -17.69 16.12 -0.99
CA LEU A 221 -16.53 15.41 -1.52
C LEU A 221 -15.82 16.24 -2.62
N ALA A 222 -16.57 16.74 -3.59
CA ALA A 222 -16.00 17.52 -4.69
C ALA A 222 -15.29 18.79 -4.21
N GLN A 223 -15.88 19.53 -3.26
CA GLN A 223 -15.26 20.72 -2.67
C GLN A 223 -13.96 20.38 -1.91
N ASN A 224 -13.93 19.26 -1.20
CA ASN A 224 -12.71 18.78 -0.53
C ASN A 224 -11.61 18.49 -1.55
N ILE A 225 -11.91 17.77 -2.62
CA ILE A 225 -10.96 17.44 -3.67
C ILE A 225 -10.43 18.71 -4.37
N ASP A 226 -11.31 19.64 -4.73
CA ASP A 226 -10.92 20.94 -5.30
C ASP A 226 -9.98 21.71 -4.35
N ARG A 227 -10.35 21.78 -3.07
CA ARG A 227 -9.56 22.48 -2.04
C ARG A 227 -8.17 21.86 -1.83
N LEU A 228 -8.10 20.55 -1.75
CA LEU A 228 -6.86 19.87 -1.39
C LEU A 228 -5.88 19.69 -2.56
N LEU A 229 -6.39 19.42 -3.77
CA LEU A 229 -5.59 18.98 -4.90
C LEU A 229 -5.48 20.00 -6.04
N PHE A 230 -6.51 20.83 -6.25
CA PHE A 230 -6.56 21.78 -7.37
C PHE A 230 -6.27 23.23 -6.96
N ASN A 231 -6.44 23.56 -5.67
CA ASN A 231 -6.05 24.86 -5.15
C ASN A 231 -4.52 24.92 -5.00
N PRO A 232 -3.81 25.96 -5.52
CA PRO A 232 -2.37 26.13 -5.34
C PRO A 232 -1.89 26.14 -3.88
N ASN A 233 -2.76 26.59 -2.95
CA ASN A 233 -2.52 26.57 -1.51
C ASN A 233 -3.02 25.27 -0.82
N GLY A 234 -3.52 24.31 -1.58
CA GLY A 234 -4.00 23.02 -1.07
C GLY A 234 -2.87 22.16 -0.55
N GLN A 235 -3.11 21.46 0.56
CA GLN A 235 -2.08 20.67 1.25
C GLN A 235 -1.54 19.52 0.41
N LEU A 236 -2.28 19.04 -0.57
CA LEU A 236 -1.87 17.95 -1.47
C LEU A 236 -1.50 18.42 -2.88
N TYR A 237 -1.47 19.75 -3.12
CA TYR A 237 -1.18 20.32 -4.44
C TYR A 237 0.17 19.87 -5.03
N ASN A 238 1.23 19.83 -4.21
CA ASN A 238 2.58 19.39 -4.60
C ASN A 238 2.91 17.98 -4.08
N GLU A 239 1.91 17.26 -3.58
CA GLU A 239 2.12 16.01 -2.86
C GLU A 239 2.84 14.95 -3.70
N PHE A 240 2.53 14.82 -4.99
CA PHE A 240 3.19 13.86 -5.87
C PHE A 240 4.72 14.02 -5.85
N THR A 241 5.19 15.24 -6.07
CA THR A 241 6.63 15.54 -6.08
C THR A 241 7.27 15.29 -4.70
N ILE A 242 6.59 15.73 -3.64
CA ILE A 242 7.06 15.56 -2.25
C ILE A 242 7.15 14.07 -1.90
N LEU A 243 6.14 13.29 -2.26
CA LEU A 243 6.06 11.86 -1.98
C LEU A 243 7.24 11.10 -2.61
N TYR A 244 7.45 11.25 -3.93
CA TYR A 244 8.52 10.54 -4.64
C TYR A 244 9.91 10.96 -4.17
N ARG A 245 10.17 12.27 -3.98
CA ARG A 245 11.45 12.76 -3.45
C ARG A 245 11.74 12.27 -2.04
N SER A 246 10.73 12.09 -1.22
CA SER A 246 10.92 11.63 0.17
C SER A 246 11.19 10.14 0.29
N LEU A 247 10.78 9.34 -0.71
CA LEU A 247 10.93 7.88 -0.70
C LEU A 247 12.16 7.40 -1.46
N PHE A 248 12.55 8.11 -2.52
CA PHE A 248 13.56 7.66 -3.46
C PHE A 248 14.64 8.70 -3.69
N LYS A 249 15.91 8.31 -3.50
CA LYS A 249 17.07 9.20 -3.67
C LYS A 249 17.18 9.73 -5.11
N ASP A 250 16.92 8.87 -6.11
CA ASP A 250 16.84 9.24 -7.53
C ASP A 250 15.36 9.18 -7.98
N SER A 251 14.55 10.11 -7.46
CA SER A 251 13.11 10.12 -7.69
C SER A 251 12.71 10.24 -9.16
N GLU A 252 13.53 10.87 -10.00
CA GLU A 252 13.23 11.06 -11.42
C GLU A 252 13.18 9.74 -12.18
N ALA A 253 14.08 8.80 -11.88
CA ALA A 253 14.08 7.48 -12.48
C ALA A 253 12.80 6.69 -12.11
N TYR A 254 12.35 6.80 -10.86
CA TYR A 254 11.10 6.17 -10.40
C TYR A 254 9.87 6.78 -11.06
N VAL A 255 9.81 8.11 -11.14
CA VAL A 255 8.72 8.83 -11.81
C VAL A 255 8.62 8.42 -13.28
N LYS A 256 9.75 8.30 -13.98
CA LYS A 256 9.80 7.86 -15.38
C LYS A 256 9.19 6.47 -15.58
N VAL A 257 9.44 5.55 -14.66
CA VAL A 257 8.86 4.20 -14.72
C VAL A 257 7.34 4.23 -14.47
N VAL A 258 6.86 4.94 -13.45
CA VAL A 258 5.42 4.98 -13.16
C VAL A 258 4.65 5.76 -14.23
N GLU A 259 5.25 6.77 -14.84
CA GLU A 259 4.69 7.49 -16.00
C GLU A 259 4.50 6.54 -17.20
N CYS A 260 5.55 5.79 -17.55
CA CYS A 260 5.49 4.78 -18.60
C CYS A 260 4.39 3.73 -18.36
N LEU A 261 4.26 3.25 -17.11
CA LEU A 261 3.21 2.29 -16.75
C LEU A 261 1.80 2.91 -16.83
N ASN A 262 1.65 4.18 -16.47
CA ASN A 262 0.38 4.89 -16.57
C ASN A 262 -0.08 5.08 -18.03
N GLU A 263 0.83 5.41 -18.95
CA GLU A 263 0.50 5.63 -20.38
C GLU A 263 -0.06 4.39 -21.06
N ARG A 264 0.44 3.20 -20.70
CA ARG A 264 -0.07 1.94 -21.25
C ARG A 264 -1.41 1.52 -20.65
N GLY A 265 -1.71 1.89 -19.38
CA GLY A 265 -2.97 1.58 -18.69
C GLY A 265 -3.17 0.09 -18.33
N TYR A 266 -2.36 -0.79 -18.90
CA TYR A 266 -2.29 -2.23 -18.58
C TYR A 266 -0.84 -2.61 -18.27
N GLY A 267 -0.63 -3.79 -17.69
CA GLY A 267 0.72 -4.20 -17.27
C GLY A 267 1.71 -4.32 -18.42
N MET A 268 2.97 -4.00 -18.13
CA MET A 268 4.10 -4.09 -19.03
C MET A 268 5.12 -5.10 -18.54
N MET A 269 5.76 -5.81 -19.47
CA MET A 269 6.93 -6.62 -19.14
C MET A 269 8.13 -5.72 -18.83
N ARG A 270 9.09 -6.26 -18.05
CA ARG A 270 10.30 -5.53 -17.72
C ARG A 270 11.09 -5.04 -18.94
N SER A 271 11.15 -5.84 -20.01
CA SER A 271 11.80 -5.44 -21.27
C SER A 271 11.10 -4.24 -21.92
N GLU A 272 9.76 -4.25 -21.95
CA GLU A 272 8.97 -3.14 -22.51
C GLU A 272 9.16 -1.84 -21.70
N ILE A 273 9.27 -1.95 -20.36
CA ILE A 273 9.58 -0.80 -19.51
C ILE A 273 11.00 -0.27 -19.80
N ALA A 274 11.99 -1.15 -19.95
CA ALA A 274 13.36 -0.78 -20.27
C ALA A 274 13.41 -0.02 -21.61
N ASP A 275 12.76 -0.54 -22.64
CA ASP A 275 12.72 0.05 -23.99
C ASP A 275 12.01 1.42 -23.97
N ALA A 276 10.84 1.52 -23.32
CA ALA A 276 10.06 2.74 -23.27
C ALA A 276 10.72 3.84 -22.43
N THR A 277 11.44 3.48 -21.35
CA THR A 277 12.12 4.45 -20.49
C THR A 277 13.54 4.78 -20.94
N GLY A 278 14.12 4.01 -21.88
CA GLY A 278 15.52 4.10 -22.29
C GLY A 278 16.51 3.62 -21.21
N MET A 279 16.04 2.93 -20.18
CA MET A 279 16.88 2.40 -19.12
C MET A 279 17.49 1.06 -19.52
N LYS A 280 18.75 0.81 -19.12
CA LYS A 280 19.35 -0.51 -19.31
C LYS A 280 18.58 -1.56 -18.50
N SER A 281 18.24 -2.69 -19.14
CA SER A 281 17.61 -3.84 -18.47
C SER A 281 18.60 -4.56 -17.55
N GLY A 282 19.05 -3.88 -16.48
CA GLY A 282 20.05 -4.32 -15.54
C GLY A 282 19.58 -4.25 -14.07
N LYS A 283 20.51 -4.36 -13.14
CA LYS A 283 20.25 -4.33 -11.68
C LYS A 283 19.50 -3.05 -11.26
N SER A 284 19.82 -1.90 -11.84
CA SER A 284 19.17 -0.63 -11.50
C SER A 284 17.65 -0.67 -11.74
N LEU A 285 17.20 -1.10 -12.93
CA LEU A 285 15.76 -1.21 -13.21
C LEU A 285 15.07 -2.24 -12.30
N THR A 286 15.75 -3.36 -11.97
CA THR A 286 15.21 -4.34 -11.01
C THR A 286 14.99 -3.69 -9.66
N THR A 287 15.98 -2.98 -9.13
CA THR A 287 15.87 -2.26 -7.86
C THR A 287 14.72 -1.24 -7.87
N ILE A 288 14.54 -0.49 -8.96
CA ILE A 288 13.44 0.47 -9.07
C ILE A 288 12.08 -0.26 -9.01
N LEU A 289 11.93 -1.36 -9.76
CA LEU A 289 10.67 -2.12 -9.78
C LEU A 289 10.39 -2.78 -8.43
N ASP A 290 11.38 -3.39 -7.79
CA ASP A 290 11.23 -4.01 -6.48
C ASP A 290 10.88 -2.97 -5.39
N ASN A 291 11.49 -1.79 -5.44
CA ASN A 291 11.17 -0.70 -4.53
C ASN A 291 9.76 -0.14 -4.73
N LEU A 292 9.34 0.07 -5.98
CA LEU A 292 7.99 0.53 -6.29
C LEU A 292 6.93 -0.50 -5.86
N GLU A 293 7.21 -1.79 -6.06
CA GLU A 293 6.33 -2.88 -5.61
C GLU A 293 6.26 -2.95 -4.09
N SER A 294 7.40 -2.90 -3.40
CA SER A 294 7.47 -2.92 -1.93
C SER A 294 6.79 -1.71 -1.28
N CYS A 295 6.78 -0.56 -1.96
CA CYS A 295 6.06 0.64 -1.52
C CYS A 295 4.57 0.66 -1.92
N GLY A 296 4.09 -0.35 -2.66
CA GLY A 296 2.69 -0.45 -3.10
C GLY A 296 2.30 0.50 -4.23
N PHE A 297 3.27 1.05 -4.99
CA PHE A 297 2.96 1.88 -6.17
C PHE A 297 2.58 1.03 -7.37
N ILE A 298 3.24 -0.10 -7.55
CA ILE A 298 3.00 -1.04 -8.63
C ILE A 298 2.73 -2.43 -8.07
N ARG A 299 2.05 -3.26 -8.84
CA ARG A 299 1.94 -4.69 -8.60
C ARG A 299 2.62 -5.47 -9.70
N LYS A 300 3.18 -6.61 -9.34
CA LYS A 300 3.67 -7.62 -10.26
C LYS A 300 2.68 -8.76 -10.36
N TYR A 301 2.31 -9.17 -11.56
CA TYR A 301 1.37 -10.26 -11.78
C TYR A 301 1.71 -11.03 -13.05
N VAL A 302 1.04 -12.13 -13.28
CA VAL A 302 1.23 -12.99 -14.46
C VAL A 302 -0.10 -13.19 -15.15
N ASN A 303 -0.11 -13.17 -16.49
CA ASN A 303 -1.29 -13.58 -17.23
C ASN A 303 -1.54 -15.08 -17.08
N TYR A 304 -2.80 -15.46 -16.98
CA TYR A 304 -3.21 -16.85 -16.85
C TYR A 304 -2.62 -17.70 -17.99
N GLY A 305 -2.06 -18.84 -17.66
CA GLY A 305 -1.39 -19.72 -18.63
C GLY A 305 0.00 -19.29 -19.07
N CYS A 306 0.55 -18.23 -18.49
CA CYS A 306 1.92 -17.78 -18.74
C CYS A 306 2.89 -18.17 -17.63
N SER A 307 4.19 -18.29 -17.93
CA SER A 307 5.22 -18.52 -16.93
C SER A 307 5.55 -17.23 -16.16
N THR A 308 6.05 -17.38 -14.92
CA THR A 308 6.49 -16.27 -14.07
C THR A 308 7.59 -15.40 -14.70
N ARG A 309 8.34 -15.92 -15.69
CA ARG A 309 9.32 -15.14 -16.47
C ARG A 309 8.68 -14.04 -17.31
N LYS A 310 7.37 -14.16 -17.60
CA LYS A 310 6.56 -13.17 -18.33
C LYS A 310 5.71 -12.32 -17.38
N SER A 311 6.25 -12.00 -16.20
CA SER A 311 5.57 -11.12 -15.25
C SER A 311 5.37 -9.74 -15.83
N LEU A 312 4.23 -9.17 -15.51
CA LEU A 312 3.79 -7.83 -15.88
C LEU A 312 3.82 -6.94 -14.64
N TYR A 313 4.16 -5.69 -14.85
CA TYR A 313 4.13 -4.65 -13.82
C TYR A 313 3.03 -3.65 -14.18
N GLN A 314 2.19 -3.31 -13.22
CA GLN A 314 1.08 -2.36 -13.38
C GLN A 314 1.10 -1.32 -12.28
N LEU A 315 0.88 -0.06 -12.64
CA LEU A 315 0.64 1.02 -11.68
C LEU A 315 -0.70 0.80 -10.97
N VAL A 316 -0.71 0.80 -9.64
CA VAL A 316 -1.90 0.54 -8.81
C VAL A 316 -2.12 1.58 -7.72
N ASP A 317 -1.19 2.51 -7.53
CA ASP A 317 -1.37 3.60 -6.57
C ASP A 317 -2.40 4.60 -7.07
N PHE A 318 -3.52 4.71 -6.34
CA PHE A 318 -4.66 5.54 -6.74
C PHE A 318 -4.29 7.02 -6.86
N PHE A 319 -3.53 7.55 -5.89
CA PHE A 319 -3.12 8.95 -5.94
C PHE A 319 -2.23 9.25 -7.16
N THR A 320 -1.30 8.36 -7.49
CA THR A 320 -0.44 8.49 -8.68
C THR A 320 -1.24 8.38 -9.98
N LEU A 321 -2.20 7.44 -10.07
CA LEU A 321 -3.12 7.32 -11.23
C LEU A 321 -3.95 8.59 -11.39
N PHE A 322 -4.49 9.12 -10.29
CA PHE A 322 -5.26 10.36 -10.30
C PHE A 322 -4.39 11.56 -10.72
N TYR A 323 -3.16 11.64 -10.19
CA TYR A 323 -2.20 12.68 -10.55
C TYR A 323 -1.95 12.74 -12.06
N PHE A 324 -1.57 11.63 -12.67
CA PHE A 324 -1.30 11.60 -14.11
C PHE A 324 -2.53 11.91 -14.94
N ARG A 325 -3.70 11.52 -14.48
CA ARG A 325 -4.94 11.73 -15.23
C ARG A 325 -5.47 13.15 -15.16
N PHE A 326 -5.32 13.83 -14.02
CA PHE A 326 -6.04 15.08 -13.74
C PHE A 326 -5.17 16.22 -13.23
N LEU A 327 -4.01 15.95 -12.62
CA LEU A 327 -3.22 16.99 -11.97
C LEU A 327 -1.98 17.40 -12.77
N ARG A 328 -1.33 16.48 -13.48
CA ARG A 328 -0.06 16.73 -14.18
C ARG A 328 -0.16 17.87 -15.20
N ASP A 329 -1.13 17.82 -16.07
CA ASP A 329 -1.29 18.74 -17.21
C ASP A 329 -2.20 19.93 -16.90
N SER A 330 -2.44 20.19 -15.63
CA SER A 330 -3.38 21.23 -15.21
C SER A 330 -2.79 22.63 -15.27
N SER A 331 -2.43 23.10 -16.48
CA SER A 331 -2.35 24.54 -16.79
C SER A 331 -3.68 25.27 -16.50
N PHE A 332 -4.74 24.53 -16.23
CA PHE A 332 -6.11 24.96 -15.96
C PHE A 332 -6.58 24.61 -14.53
N ARG A 333 -5.70 24.66 -13.53
CA ARG A 333 -6.13 24.46 -12.14
C ARG A 333 -7.08 25.59 -11.74
N ASN A 334 -8.37 25.36 -11.96
CA ASN A 334 -9.47 26.21 -11.52
C ASN A 334 -9.96 25.69 -10.16
N LEU A 335 -10.33 26.59 -9.26
CA LEU A 335 -10.83 26.28 -7.91
C LEU A 335 -12.09 25.38 -7.87
N LEU A 336 -12.72 25.11 -9.01
CA LEU A 336 -13.89 24.24 -9.16
C LEU A 336 -13.65 23.20 -10.26
N TYR A 337 -12.43 22.73 -10.44
CA TYR A 337 -12.08 21.85 -11.55
C TYR A 337 -12.70 20.46 -11.41
N TRP A 338 -12.57 19.83 -10.25
CA TRP A 338 -13.13 18.52 -9.98
C TRP A 338 -14.64 18.53 -9.97
N SER A 339 -15.25 19.54 -9.34
CA SER A 339 -16.71 19.74 -9.32
C SER A 339 -17.33 19.79 -10.71
N LYS A 340 -16.57 20.25 -11.72
CA LYS A 340 -17.02 20.30 -13.13
C LYS A 340 -16.70 19.04 -13.92
N LEU A 341 -15.73 18.27 -13.48
CA LEU A 341 -15.23 17.10 -14.20
C LEU A 341 -15.98 15.81 -13.82
N GLN A 342 -16.55 15.76 -12.64
CA GLN A 342 -17.41 14.65 -12.21
C GLN A 342 -18.51 14.38 -13.27
N ARG A 343 -18.83 13.08 -13.47
CA ARG A 343 -19.86 12.62 -14.42
C ARG A 343 -19.57 12.90 -15.90
N THR A 344 -18.32 13.25 -16.24
CA THR A 344 -17.91 13.34 -17.64
C THR A 344 -17.37 12.00 -18.16
N PRO A 345 -17.31 11.77 -19.49
CA PRO A 345 -16.67 10.57 -20.05
C PRO A 345 -15.22 10.37 -19.59
N ARG A 346 -14.48 11.46 -19.32
CA ARG A 346 -13.12 11.42 -18.79
C ARG A 346 -13.06 10.86 -17.36
N PHE A 347 -14.04 11.24 -16.54
CA PHE A 347 -14.21 10.69 -15.19
C PHE A 347 -14.53 9.21 -15.23
N TYR A 348 -15.53 8.77 -16.01
CA TYR A 348 -15.91 7.36 -16.06
C TYR A 348 -14.82 6.44 -16.61
N ALA A 349 -14.04 6.91 -17.60
CA ALA A 349 -12.91 6.15 -18.13
C ALA A 349 -11.83 5.91 -17.04
N TRP A 350 -11.53 6.90 -16.22
CA TRP A 350 -10.62 6.78 -15.10
C TRP A 350 -11.22 5.92 -13.96
N ALA A 351 -12.47 6.17 -13.60
CA ALA A 351 -13.15 5.48 -12.52
C ALA A 351 -13.28 3.97 -12.80
N GLY A 352 -13.53 3.58 -14.07
CA GLY A 352 -13.58 2.18 -14.47
C GLY A 352 -12.28 1.44 -14.16
N VAL A 353 -11.14 1.98 -14.63
CA VAL A 353 -9.80 1.39 -14.37
C VAL A 353 -9.47 1.39 -12.87
N SER A 354 -9.79 2.48 -12.18
CA SER A 354 -9.53 2.57 -10.74
C SER A 354 -10.40 1.60 -9.93
N PHE A 355 -11.63 1.34 -10.35
CA PHE A 355 -12.51 0.38 -9.70
C PHE A 355 -12.03 -1.07 -9.86
N GLU A 356 -11.45 -1.42 -11.01
CA GLU A 356 -10.79 -2.73 -11.18
C GLU A 356 -9.69 -2.94 -10.15
N ILE A 357 -8.83 -1.94 -9.96
CA ILE A 357 -7.76 -1.95 -8.95
C ILE A 357 -8.36 -2.01 -7.53
N LEU A 358 -9.43 -1.26 -7.27
CA LEU A 358 -10.14 -1.26 -5.99
C LEU A 358 -10.65 -2.65 -5.63
N ALA A 359 -11.34 -3.31 -6.56
CA ALA A 359 -11.87 -4.67 -6.37
C ALA A 359 -10.74 -5.70 -6.12
N MET A 360 -9.62 -5.56 -6.84
CA MET A 360 -8.44 -6.41 -6.64
C MET A 360 -7.78 -6.20 -5.27
N ASN A 361 -7.71 -4.95 -4.79
CA ASN A 361 -7.17 -4.66 -3.46
C ASN A 361 -8.09 -5.14 -2.32
N HIS A 362 -9.37 -5.39 -2.62
CA HIS A 362 -10.36 -5.94 -1.69
C HIS A 362 -10.74 -7.38 -2.03
N ILE A 363 -9.79 -8.16 -2.52
CA ILE A 363 -10.02 -9.55 -2.98
C ILE A 363 -10.53 -10.46 -1.87
N ASP A 364 -10.15 -10.23 -0.62
CA ASP A 364 -10.59 -11.06 0.50
C ASP A 364 -12.08 -10.84 0.77
N GLN A 365 -12.59 -9.64 0.63
CA GLN A 365 -14.02 -9.31 0.69
C GLN A 365 -14.78 -9.94 -0.51
N VAL A 366 -14.20 -9.87 -1.71
CA VAL A 366 -14.77 -10.58 -2.88
C VAL A 366 -14.87 -12.07 -2.63
N LYS A 367 -13.82 -12.72 -2.09
CA LYS A 367 -13.83 -14.16 -1.74
C LYS A 367 -14.85 -14.47 -0.66
N GLN A 368 -14.99 -13.60 0.34
CA GLN A 368 -15.98 -13.75 1.39
C GLN A 368 -17.39 -13.73 0.82
N ARG A 369 -17.71 -12.77 -0.04
CA ARG A 369 -19.01 -12.67 -0.72
C ARG A 369 -19.30 -13.87 -1.60
N LEU A 370 -18.30 -14.44 -2.27
CA LEU A 370 -18.42 -15.64 -3.10
C LEU A 370 -18.47 -16.94 -2.28
N GLY A 371 -18.28 -16.88 -0.97
CA GLY A 371 -18.24 -18.06 -0.10
C GLY A 371 -17.00 -18.94 -0.30
N ILE A 372 -15.89 -18.38 -0.79
CA ILE A 372 -14.67 -19.13 -1.13
C ILE A 372 -13.45 -18.76 -0.28
N SER A 373 -13.64 -18.09 0.87
CA SER A 373 -12.53 -17.69 1.76
C SER A 373 -11.67 -18.86 2.24
N GLY A 374 -12.27 -20.06 2.38
CA GLY A 374 -11.57 -21.29 2.76
C GLY A 374 -11.00 -22.08 1.59
N VAL A 375 -11.15 -21.61 0.35
CA VAL A 375 -10.66 -22.31 -0.85
C VAL A 375 -9.33 -21.71 -1.26
N SER A 376 -8.33 -22.56 -1.57
CA SER A 376 -7.07 -22.08 -2.16
C SER A 376 -7.35 -21.39 -3.49
N THR A 377 -6.84 -20.18 -3.65
CA THR A 377 -7.06 -19.37 -4.86
C THR A 377 -5.78 -18.76 -5.37
N GLN A 378 -5.67 -18.61 -6.69
CA GLN A 378 -4.61 -17.84 -7.35
C GLN A 378 -5.26 -16.78 -8.25
N LEU A 379 -4.64 -15.61 -8.30
CA LEU A 379 -5.16 -14.46 -9.03
C LEU A 379 -4.31 -14.20 -10.26
N TYR A 380 -5.00 -13.97 -11.38
CA TYR A 380 -4.38 -13.67 -12.67
C TYR A 380 -5.16 -12.58 -13.39
N SER A 381 -4.57 -12.01 -14.41
CA SER A 381 -5.29 -11.37 -15.52
C SER A 381 -5.22 -12.28 -16.74
N TRP A 382 -6.05 -12.04 -17.75
CA TRP A 382 -5.95 -12.77 -18.99
C TRP A 382 -6.24 -11.86 -20.19
N ARG A 383 -5.48 -12.06 -21.25
CA ARG A 383 -5.67 -11.38 -22.52
C ARG A 383 -5.48 -12.40 -23.65
N SER A 384 -6.43 -12.42 -24.58
CA SER A 384 -6.33 -13.30 -25.75
C SER A 384 -5.12 -12.94 -26.60
N LYS A 385 -4.51 -13.95 -27.21
CA LYS A 385 -3.49 -13.74 -28.25
C LYS A 385 -4.18 -13.04 -29.43
N SER A 386 -3.62 -11.93 -29.90
CA SER A 386 -4.12 -11.29 -31.11
C SER A 386 -3.72 -12.14 -32.31
N ASP A 387 -4.68 -12.63 -33.06
CA ASP A 387 -4.40 -13.08 -34.42
C ASP A 387 -4.04 -11.85 -35.27
N ALA A 388 -2.82 -11.82 -35.81
CA ALA A 388 -2.36 -10.76 -36.67
C ALA A 388 -3.25 -10.75 -37.94
N GLY A 389 -4.31 -9.94 -37.93
CA GLY A 389 -5.23 -9.81 -39.06
C GLY A 389 -6.72 -9.61 -38.70
N ALA A 390 -7.13 -9.85 -37.49
CA ALA A 390 -8.53 -9.60 -37.11
C ALA A 390 -8.72 -8.18 -36.55
N ALA A 391 -9.63 -7.42 -37.16
CA ALA A 391 -10.06 -6.08 -36.70
C ALA A 391 -10.84 -6.13 -35.38
N GLU A 392 -11.06 -7.31 -34.81
CA GLU A 392 -11.70 -7.49 -33.49
C GLU A 392 -10.71 -7.25 -32.36
N ARG A 393 -11.08 -6.37 -31.43
CA ARG A 393 -10.32 -6.09 -30.21
C ARG A 393 -10.04 -7.39 -29.45
N ALA A 394 -8.78 -7.62 -29.08
CA ALA A 394 -8.37 -8.74 -28.25
C ALA A 394 -9.26 -8.81 -26.99
N ALA A 395 -9.80 -9.99 -26.67
CA ALA A 395 -10.57 -10.19 -25.45
C ALA A 395 -9.66 -10.06 -24.23
N GLN A 396 -10.13 -9.33 -23.22
CA GLN A 396 -9.41 -9.13 -21.97
C GLN A 396 -10.33 -9.44 -20.78
N ILE A 397 -9.75 -10.05 -19.74
CA ILE A 397 -10.40 -10.30 -18.45
C ILE A 397 -9.47 -9.74 -17.38
N ASP A 398 -9.96 -8.77 -16.63
CA ASP A 398 -9.15 -7.98 -15.72
C ASP A 398 -8.73 -8.79 -14.49
N MET A 399 -9.61 -9.67 -13.99
CA MET A 399 -9.30 -10.59 -12.91
C MET A 399 -9.84 -11.99 -13.19
N VAL A 400 -8.97 -12.97 -13.03
CA VAL A 400 -9.28 -14.40 -13.08
C VAL A 400 -8.94 -14.99 -11.72
N ILE A 401 -9.93 -15.59 -11.04
CA ILE A 401 -9.71 -16.29 -9.78
C ILE A 401 -9.69 -17.79 -10.10
N GLU A 402 -8.52 -18.39 -10.09
CA GLU A 402 -8.38 -19.83 -10.21
C GLU A 402 -8.51 -20.46 -8.82
N ARG A 403 -9.43 -21.43 -8.69
CA ARG A 403 -9.76 -22.07 -7.42
C ARG A 403 -9.25 -23.51 -7.39
N GLY A 404 -8.87 -23.96 -6.19
CA GLY A 404 -8.43 -25.33 -5.94
C GLY A 404 -9.55 -26.38 -6.07
N ASP A 405 -10.82 -25.96 -6.09
CA ASP A 405 -12.01 -26.80 -6.24
C ASP A 405 -12.46 -26.98 -7.71
N ASN A 406 -11.53 -26.92 -8.64
CA ASN A 406 -11.78 -27.10 -10.08
C ASN A 406 -12.70 -26.04 -10.72
N THR A 407 -12.77 -24.86 -10.16
CA THR A 407 -13.55 -23.74 -10.69
C THR A 407 -12.66 -22.57 -11.04
N ILE A 408 -13.03 -21.78 -12.05
CA ILE A 408 -12.41 -20.51 -12.42
C ILE A 408 -13.50 -19.45 -12.46
N ASN A 409 -13.35 -18.38 -11.68
CA ASN A 409 -14.19 -17.19 -11.81
C ASN A 409 -13.52 -16.20 -12.78
N LEU A 410 -14.21 -15.88 -13.86
CA LEU A 410 -13.86 -14.79 -14.78
C LEU A 410 -14.61 -13.55 -14.29
N CYS A 411 -13.87 -12.54 -13.81
CA CYS A 411 -14.46 -11.36 -13.21
C CYS A 411 -14.54 -10.22 -14.25
N GLU A 412 -15.74 -9.69 -14.41
CA GLU A 412 -16.02 -8.46 -15.17
C GLU A 412 -16.40 -7.37 -14.20
N MET A 413 -15.81 -6.17 -14.34
CA MET A 413 -15.96 -5.11 -13.37
C MET A 413 -16.56 -3.86 -13.99
N LYS A 414 -17.51 -3.21 -13.28
CA LYS A 414 -18.17 -1.99 -13.75
C LYS A 414 -18.45 -1.01 -12.62
N PHE A 415 -17.93 0.20 -12.77
CA PHE A 415 -18.27 1.32 -11.91
C PHE A 415 -19.38 2.16 -12.56
N SER A 416 -20.56 2.20 -11.96
CA SER A 416 -21.77 2.84 -12.49
C SER A 416 -22.54 3.53 -11.38
N GLU A 417 -23.36 4.54 -11.72
CA GLU A 417 -24.21 5.28 -10.77
C GLU A 417 -25.52 4.56 -10.44
N SER A 418 -25.80 3.47 -11.13
CA SER A 418 -26.99 2.64 -10.94
C SER A 418 -26.68 1.18 -11.27
N GLU A 419 -27.65 0.30 -11.11
CA GLU A 419 -27.55 -1.10 -11.57
C GLU A 419 -27.12 -1.14 -13.03
N PHE A 420 -26.17 -2.04 -13.33
CA PHE A 420 -25.64 -2.18 -14.68
C PHE A 420 -26.53 -3.08 -15.53
N ALA A 421 -27.02 -2.56 -16.66
CA ALA A 421 -27.83 -3.33 -17.60
C ALA A 421 -26.95 -4.07 -18.64
N ILE A 422 -27.00 -5.38 -18.64
CA ILE A 422 -26.44 -6.20 -19.72
C ILE A 422 -27.42 -6.19 -20.88
N ASN A 423 -27.03 -5.58 -22.01
CA ASN A 423 -27.82 -5.61 -23.24
C ASN A 423 -27.35 -6.79 -24.13
N LYS A 424 -28.05 -7.01 -25.24
CA LYS A 424 -27.79 -8.09 -26.21
C LYS A 424 -26.35 -8.07 -26.76
N ASP A 425 -25.83 -6.90 -27.08
CA ASP A 425 -24.50 -6.79 -27.67
C ASP A 425 -23.41 -7.02 -26.63
N TYR A 426 -23.61 -6.54 -25.42
CA TYR A 426 -22.68 -6.77 -24.32
C TYR A 426 -22.66 -8.24 -23.87
N GLU A 427 -23.83 -8.89 -23.86
CA GLU A 427 -23.91 -10.34 -23.61
C GLU A 427 -23.09 -11.15 -24.64
N LYS A 428 -23.16 -10.78 -25.94
CA LYS A 428 -22.31 -11.40 -26.97
C LYS A 428 -20.82 -11.23 -26.67
N ILE A 429 -20.40 -10.04 -26.22
CA ILE A 429 -19.00 -9.77 -25.85
C ILE A 429 -18.59 -10.67 -24.70
N LEU A 430 -19.41 -10.80 -23.67
CA LEU A 430 -19.14 -11.65 -22.52
C LEU A 430 -19.03 -13.14 -22.92
N ARG A 431 -19.96 -13.63 -23.76
CA ARG A 431 -19.90 -15.00 -24.30
C ARG A 431 -18.61 -15.23 -25.10
N ASN A 432 -18.23 -14.28 -25.94
CA ASN A 432 -17.00 -14.37 -26.72
C ASN A 432 -15.76 -14.43 -25.79
N LYS A 433 -15.70 -13.63 -24.72
CA LYS A 433 -14.63 -13.68 -23.72
C LYS A 433 -14.51 -15.08 -23.12
N ILE A 434 -15.64 -15.69 -22.70
CA ILE A 434 -15.68 -17.01 -22.09
C ILE A 434 -15.22 -18.11 -23.09
N VAL A 435 -15.71 -18.05 -24.33
CA VAL A 435 -15.37 -19.03 -25.38
C VAL A 435 -13.87 -18.94 -25.70
N ARG A 436 -13.36 -17.76 -25.99
CA ARG A 436 -11.92 -17.54 -26.28
C ARG A 436 -11.03 -17.99 -25.13
N PHE A 437 -11.40 -17.65 -23.90
CA PHE A 437 -10.65 -18.10 -22.71
C PHE A 437 -10.59 -19.63 -22.66
N ARG A 438 -11.71 -20.32 -22.87
CA ARG A 438 -11.80 -21.78 -22.84
C ARG A 438 -10.96 -22.43 -23.93
N GLU A 439 -11.01 -21.90 -25.14
CA GLU A 439 -10.28 -22.41 -26.30
C GLU A 439 -8.78 -22.25 -26.16
N GLU A 440 -8.32 -21.06 -25.75
CA GLU A 440 -6.88 -20.76 -25.61
C GLU A 440 -6.25 -21.50 -24.43
N ILE A 441 -6.95 -21.57 -23.31
CA ILE A 441 -6.44 -22.19 -22.08
C ILE A 441 -6.61 -23.71 -22.08
N LYS A 442 -7.58 -24.23 -22.86
CA LYS A 442 -7.92 -25.67 -22.94
C LYS A 442 -8.20 -26.30 -21.57
N THR A 443 -8.80 -25.51 -20.66
CA THR A 443 -9.11 -25.95 -19.30
C THR A 443 -10.32 -26.89 -19.27
N ARG A 444 -10.25 -27.87 -18.35
CA ARG A 444 -11.39 -28.73 -17.98
C ARG A 444 -12.14 -28.23 -16.76
N LYS A 445 -11.65 -27.14 -16.14
CA LYS A 445 -12.29 -26.55 -14.97
C LYS A 445 -13.63 -25.91 -15.32
N SER A 446 -14.54 -25.86 -14.37
CA SER A 446 -15.80 -25.14 -14.49
C SER A 446 -15.52 -23.63 -14.58
N ILE A 447 -16.12 -22.94 -15.53
CA ILE A 447 -15.96 -21.48 -15.68
C ILE A 447 -17.25 -20.82 -15.22
N GLN A 448 -17.12 -19.86 -14.33
CA GLN A 448 -18.19 -19.01 -13.82
C GLN A 448 -17.89 -17.55 -14.11
N LEU A 449 -18.83 -16.85 -14.74
CA LEU A 449 -18.73 -15.40 -14.89
C LEU A 449 -19.17 -14.74 -13.59
N THR A 450 -18.31 -13.94 -13.01
CA THR A 450 -18.56 -13.14 -11.80
C THR A 450 -18.61 -11.67 -12.17
N PHE A 451 -19.71 -11.01 -11.86
CA PHE A 451 -19.88 -9.59 -12.14
C PHE A 451 -19.64 -8.79 -10.86
N ILE A 452 -18.72 -7.81 -10.91
CA ILE A 452 -18.40 -6.94 -9.79
C ILE A 452 -18.78 -5.51 -10.18
N SER A 453 -19.73 -4.90 -9.47
CA SER A 453 -20.21 -3.57 -9.84
C SER A 453 -20.62 -2.74 -8.63
N SER A 454 -20.84 -1.44 -8.85
CA SER A 454 -21.22 -0.52 -7.78
C SER A 454 -22.58 -0.89 -7.14
N TYR A 455 -23.58 -1.16 -7.96
CA TYR A 455 -24.97 -1.36 -7.51
C TYR A 455 -25.57 -2.70 -7.93
N GLY A 456 -24.80 -3.57 -8.59
CA GLY A 456 -25.30 -4.86 -9.07
C GLY A 456 -25.77 -4.81 -10.52
N LEU A 457 -26.40 -5.90 -10.94
CA LEU A 457 -26.96 -6.07 -12.27
C LEU A 457 -28.45 -5.84 -12.30
N GLN A 458 -28.91 -5.01 -13.26
CA GLN A 458 -30.31 -4.89 -13.57
C GLN A 458 -30.85 -6.24 -14.08
N ARG A 459 -31.89 -6.77 -13.45
CA ARG A 459 -32.51 -8.03 -13.83
C ARG A 459 -33.23 -7.88 -15.17
N ASN A 460 -32.74 -8.59 -16.17
CA ASN A 460 -33.33 -8.68 -17.51
C ASN A 460 -33.02 -10.03 -18.15
N MET A 461 -33.48 -10.26 -19.39
CA MET A 461 -33.30 -11.55 -20.09
C MET A 461 -31.82 -11.91 -20.36
N TYR A 462 -30.89 -10.98 -20.24
CA TYR A 462 -29.46 -11.20 -20.50
C TYR A 462 -28.63 -11.31 -19.23
N SER A 463 -29.13 -10.85 -18.08
CA SER A 463 -28.38 -10.81 -16.82
C SER A 463 -28.02 -12.21 -16.29
N GLY A 464 -28.75 -13.24 -16.70
CA GLY A 464 -28.48 -14.65 -16.33
C GLY A 464 -27.17 -15.24 -16.82
N ILE A 465 -26.40 -14.51 -17.66
CA ILE A 465 -25.05 -14.93 -18.06
C ILE A 465 -24.06 -14.88 -16.88
N ALA A 466 -24.26 -14.01 -15.91
CA ALA A 466 -23.46 -13.91 -14.69
C ALA A 466 -23.98 -14.94 -13.66
N GLN A 467 -23.11 -15.87 -13.24
CA GLN A 467 -23.42 -16.85 -12.20
C GLN A 467 -23.25 -16.26 -10.79
N ASN A 468 -22.36 -15.29 -10.64
CA ASN A 468 -22.06 -14.65 -9.35
C ASN A 468 -22.08 -13.15 -9.50
N GLU A 469 -22.47 -12.49 -8.42
CA GLU A 469 -22.56 -11.04 -8.33
C GLU A 469 -21.95 -10.55 -7.01
N VAL A 470 -21.08 -9.56 -7.11
CA VAL A 470 -20.46 -8.85 -5.99
C VAL A 470 -20.75 -7.36 -6.18
N VAL A 471 -21.28 -6.73 -5.18
CA VAL A 471 -21.59 -5.28 -5.21
C VAL A 471 -20.60 -4.50 -4.36
N LEU A 472 -20.51 -3.19 -4.59
CA LEU A 472 -19.61 -2.31 -3.84
C LEU A 472 -19.77 -2.47 -2.32
N ASN A 473 -21.00 -2.67 -1.84
CA ASN A 473 -21.26 -2.88 -0.42
C ASN A 473 -20.58 -4.13 0.16
N ASP A 474 -20.31 -5.12 -0.66
CA ASP A 474 -19.62 -6.35 -0.23
C ASP A 474 -18.11 -6.15 -0.05
N LEU A 475 -17.55 -5.01 -0.49
CA LEU A 475 -16.12 -4.70 -0.37
C LEU A 475 -15.76 -3.97 0.95
N PHE A 476 -16.76 -3.69 1.82
CA PHE A 476 -16.58 -3.00 3.10
C PHE A 476 -16.38 -3.90 4.33
#